data_7593d5c82ea3c59278714d120e3095fe
#
_entry.id   7593d5c82ea3c59278714d120e3095fe
#
_cell.length_a   1.000
_cell.length_b   1.000
_cell.length_c   1.000
_cell.angle_alpha   90.00
_cell.angle_beta   90.00
_cell.angle_gamma   90.00
#
_symmetry.space_group_name_H-M   'P 1'
#
loop_
_entity.id
_entity.type
_entity.pdbx_description
1 polymer ?
#
loop_
_entity_poly.entity_id
_entity_poly.type
_entity_poly.pdbx_seq_one_letter_code
_entity_poly.pdbx_strand_id
1 'polypeptide(L)'
;IVAHTVVGPIGWVIGNFISDVVYGGLTSNFGWLFATLFGFVYAPLVITGLHHMTNAIDMQLVSMFKGTILWPMIALSNIAQGSSVLAMIVLQKKNEKAQQVSIPACISCYLGVTEPALFGVNLKYMFPFVCGMIGSAIAATFSVATGTMATSVGVGGIPGILSIIPKYMGNFAIAMIIAIVIPFVLTYIVGKKKLTDKDLGIETDIIDNEKFVSPMTGKLIKIEDVEDQVFATKAMGDGFAIELTDSDVLAPVSGEIVMTFPTKHAYGLRGNNGVEILIHLGMDTVQLEGKGFESFVKVGEYIKQGDKLAKVDIAYIKEHGKSIVSPVIFTSGEKISILKENCNIKKLETEIIKID
;
A
#
# COMPACT_ATOMS: atom_id res chain seq x y z
N ILE A 1 -18.63 10.98 -46.83
CA ILE A 1 -17.96 12.06 -47.61
C ILE A 1 -17.25 13.00 -46.66
N VAL A 2 -17.91 13.75 -45.77
CA VAL A 2 -17.27 14.71 -44.84
C VAL A 2 -16.11 14.12 -44.04
N ALA A 3 -16.23 12.87 -43.53
CA ALA A 3 -15.17 12.21 -42.81
C ALA A 3 -13.88 12.04 -43.63
N HIS A 4 -14.00 11.68 -44.92
CA HIS A 4 -12.84 11.45 -45.78
C HIS A 4 -12.31 12.72 -46.47
N THR A 5 -13.19 13.71 -46.78
CA THR A 5 -12.78 14.89 -47.53
C THR A 5 -12.35 16.05 -46.66
N VAL A 6 -12.81 16.10 -45.39
CA VAL A 6 -12.53 17.21 -44.49
C VAL A 6 -11.82 16.76 -43.23
N VAL A 7 -12.44 15.83 -42.45
CA VAL A 7 -11.90 15.41 -41.16
C VAL A 7 -10.62 14.59 -41.32
N GLY A 8 -10.58 13.71 -42.33
CA GLY A 8 -9.41 12.87 -42.63
C GLY A 8 -8.15 13.69 -42.95
N PRO A 9 -8.18 14.60 -43.94
CA PRO A 9 -7.02 15.45 -44.27
C PRO A 9 -6.56 16.32 -43.07
N ILE A 10 -7.49 16.90 -42.31
CA ILE A 10 -7.14 17.69 -41.13
C ILE A 10 -6.47 16.79 -40.07
N GLY A 11 -7.07 15.64 -39.78
CA GLY A 11 -6.49 14.65 -38.86
C GLY A 11 -5.09 14.16 -39.28
N TRP A 12 -4.90 13.96 -40.60
CA TRP A 12 -3.62 13.56 -41.16
C TRP A 12 -2.54 14.64 -41.00
N VAL A 13 -2.87 15.91 -41.24
CA VAL A 13 -1.94 17.04 -41.07
C VAL A 13 -1.54 17.18 -39.59
N ILE A 14 -2.53 17.15 -38.69
CA ILE A 14 -2.28 17.22 -37.24
C ILE A 14 -1.41 16.04 -36.78
N GLY A 15 -1.73 14.84 -37.25
CA GLY A 15 -0.98 13.64 -36.88
C GLY A 15 0.47 13.68 -37.38
N ASN A 16 0.72 14.14 -38.63
CA ASN A 16 2.06 14.35 -39.15
C ASN A 16 2.85 15.35 -38.31
N PHE A 17 2.23 16.49 -38.00
CA PHE A 17 2.87 17.50 -37.15
C PHE A 17 3.26 16.94 -35.77
N ILE A 18 2.35 16.21 -35.11
CA ILE A 18 2.65 15.58 -33.81
C ILE A 18 3.78 14.56 -33.97
N SER A 19 3.75 13.75 -35.04
CA SER A 19 4.79 12.73 -35.29
C SER A 19 6.16 13.34 -35.55
N ASP A 20 6.22 14.45 -36.29
CA ASP A 20 7.45 15.20 -36.53
C ASP A 20 8.02 15.79 -35.23
N VAL A 21 7.16 16.36 -34.40
CA VAL A 21 7.55 16.89 -33.07
C VAL A 21 8.07 15.76 -32.16
N VAL A 22 7.36 14.65 -32.09
CA VAL A 22 7.76 13.48 -31.27
C VAL A 22 9.07 12.90 -31.78
N TYR A 23 9.18 12.65 -33.08
CA TYR A 23 10.41 12.10 -33.68
C TYR A 23 11.58 13.05 -33.54
N GLY A 24 11.39 14.33 -33.84
CA GLY A 24 12.41 15.37 -33.68
C GLY A 24 12.84 15.53 -32.22
N GLY A 25 11.91 15.47 -31.27
CA GLY A 25 12.21 15.48 -29.85
C GLY A 25 13.06 14.29 -29.40
N LEU A 26 12.65 13.07 -29.79
CA LEU A 26 13.33 11.83 -29.41
C LEU A 26 14.68 11.62 -30.11
N THR A 27 14.90 12.19 -31.31
CA THR A 27 16.16 12.11 -32.06
C THR A 27 17.09 13.30 -31.81
N SER A 28 16.64 14.30 -31.06
CA SER A 28 17.46 15.45 -30.70
C SER A 28 18.54 15.11 -29.66
N ASN A 29 19.47 16.03 -29.40
CA ASN A 29 20.44 15.93 -28.31
C ASN A 29 19.79 15.81 -26.91
N PHE A 30 18.52 16.20 -26.78
CA PHE A 30 17.71 16.08 -25.56
C PHE A 30 16.75 14.87 -25.58
N GLY A 31 16.90 13.97 -26.56
CA GLY A 31 16.01 12.79 -26.71
C GLY A 31 15.96 11.91 -25.47
N TRP A 32 17.05 11.82 -24.73
CA TRP A 32 17.11 11.11 -23.45
C TRP A 32 16.13 11.70 -22.41
N LEU A 33 15.95 13.03 -22.36
CA LEU A 33 15.02 13.69 -21.44
C LEU A 33 13.57 13.39 -21.81
N PHE A 34 13.24 13.48 -23.12
CA PHE A 34 11.92 13.10 -23.62
C PHE A 34 11.60 11.64 -23.34
N ALA A 35 12.57 10.73 -23.53
CA ALA A 35 12.40 9.31 -23.24
C ALA A 35 12.19 9.05 -21.75
N THR A 36 12.95 9.71 -20.88
CA THR A 36 12.80 9.62 -19.42
C THR A 36 11.40 10.04 -19.00
N LEU A 37 10.94 11.20 -19.48
CA LEU A 37 9.61 11.71 -19.15
C LEU A 37 8.52 10.78 -19.69
N PHE A 38 8.61 10.37 -20.95
CA PHE A 38 7.63 9.47 -21.55
C PHE A 38 7.56 8.12 -20.81
N GLY A 39 8.71 7.49 -20.54
CA GLY A 39 8.77 6.23 -19.78
C GLY A 39 8.20 6.36 -18.37
N PHE A 40 8.38 7.52 -17.73
CA PHE A 40 7.81 7.78 -16.41
C PHE A 40 6.29 7.96 -16.45
N VAL A 41 5.76 8.72 -17.42
CA VAL A 41 4.32 9.08 -17.49
C VAL A 41 3.47 8.05 -18.22
N TYR A 42 4.06 7.06 -18.91
CA TYR A 42 3.29 6.12 -19.73
C TYR A 42 2.29 5.30 -18.91
N ALA A 43 2.68 4.77 -17.75
CA ALA A 43 1.77 4.02 -16.90
C ALA A 43 0.57 4.87 -16.38
N PRO A 44 0.72 6.13 -15.95
CA PRO A 44 -0.38 7.07 -15.78
C PRO A 44 -1.28 7.23 -17.01
N LEU A 45 -0.71 7.31 -18.23
CA LEU A 45 -1.51 7.38 -19.46
C LEU A 45 -2.34 6.11 -19.69
N VAL A 46 -1.83 4.95 -19.29
CA VAL A 46 -2.60 3.69 -19.35
C VAL A 46 -3.83 3.76 -18.44
N ILE A 47 -3.67 4.24 -17.20
CA ILE A 47 -4.78 4.37 -16.24
C ILE A 47 -5.90 5.27 -16.76
N THR A 48 -5.54 6.36 -17.45
CA THR A 48 -6.51 7.31 -18.02
C THR A 48 -7.07 6.87 -19.38
N GLY A 49 -6.55 5.79 -19.98
CA GLY A 49 -6.93 5.34 -21.32
C GLY A 49 -6.28 6.16 -22.46
N LEU A 50 -5.54 7.22 -22.15
CA LEU A 50 -4.91 8.10 -23.15
C LEU A 50 -3.79 7.40 -23.93
N HIS A 51 -3.25 6.30 -23.42
CA HIS A 51 -2.21 5.50 -24.10
C HIS A 51 -2.65 4.99 -25.50
N HIS A 52 -3.95 4.83 -25.76
CA HIS A 52 -4.44 4.46 -27.09
C HIS A 52 -4.07 5.47 -28.17
N MET A 53 -3.88 6.75 -27.81
CA MET A 53 -3.45 7.78 -28.76
C MET A 53 -2.01 7.55 -29.23
N THR A 54 -1.14 6.94 -28.41
CA THR A 54 0.24 6.65 -28.82
C THR A 54 0.32 5.65 -29.96
N ASN A 55 -0.63 4.72 -30.08
CA ASN A 55 -0.68 3.77 -31.18
C ASN A 55 -0.86 4.45 -32.55
N ALA A 56 -1.67 5.52 -32.59
CA ALA A 56 -1.87 6.29 -33.82
C ALA A 56 -0.57 7.03 -34.22
N ILE A 57 0.14 7.58 -33.23
CA ILE A 57 1.45 8.23 -33.44
C ILE A 57 2.48 7.19 -33.91
N ASP A 58 2.56 6.02 -33.29
CA ASP A 58 3.46 4.93 -33.67
C ASP A 58 3.25 4.51 -35.14
N MET A 59 1.99 4.28 -35.54
CA MET A 59 1.68 3.89 -36.93
C MET A 59 2.09 4.97 -37.93
N GLN A 60 1.97 6.24 -37.57
CA GLN A 60 2.38 7.35 -38.39
C GLN A 60 3.91 7.46 -38.47
N LEU A 61 4.62 7.28 -37.35
CA LEU A 61 6.09 7.20 -37.31
C LEU A 61 6.60 6.05 -38.22
N VAL A 62 6.00 4.87 -38.14
CA VAL A 62 6.34 3.74 -39.02
C VAL A 62 6.13 4.07 -40.50
N SER A 63 5.04 4.77 -40.83
CA SER A 63 4.75 5.18 -42.20
C SER A 63 5.78 6.20 -42.74
N MET A 64 6.11 7.20 -41.93
CA MET A 64 7.00 8.31 -42.33
C MET A 64 8.48 7.94 -42.29
N PHE A 65 8.91 7.27 -41.21
CA PHE A 65 10.33 7.03 -40.91
C PHE A 65 10.77 5.57 -41.04
N LYS A 66 9.87 4.68 -41.51
CA LYS A 66 10.10 3.23 -41.68
C LYS A 66 10.42 2.50 -40.37
N GLY A 67 10.02 3.08 -39.24
CA GLY A 67 10.18 2.52 -37.93
C GLY A 67 9.71 3.49 -36.85
N THR A 68 9.58 3.01 -35.61
CA THR A 68 9.19 3.83 -34.48
C THR A 68 10.18 3.69 -33.31
N ILE A 69 10.47 4.81 -32.65
CA ILE A 69 11.26 4.87 -31.42
C ILE A 69 10.35 4.77 -30.19
N LEU A 70 9.05 5.07 -30.36
CA LEU A 70 8.07 5.16 -29.26
C LEU A 70 7.68 3.75 -28.76
N TRP A 71 7.39 2.81 -29.68
CA TRP A 71 6.96 1.46 -29.36
C TRP A 71 7.92 0.68 -28.43
N PRO A 72 9.24 0.71 -28.63
CA PRO A 72 10.18 0.08 -27.69
C PRO A 72 10.00 0.58 -26.24
N MET A 73 9.76 1.88 -26.03
CA MET A 73 9.55 2.45 -24.70
C MET A 73 8.23 1.97 -24.07
N ILE A 74 7.19 1.81 -24.87
CA ILE A 74 5.88 1.25 -24.45
C ILE A 74 6.07 -0.19 -23.94
N ALA A 75 6.75 -1.04 -24.73
CA ALA A 75 7.04 -2.42 -24.34
C ALA A 75 7.86 -2.50 -23.04
N LEU A 76 8.86 -1.62 -22.87
CA LEU A 76 9.66 -1.53 -21.64
C LEU A 76 8.84 -1.08 -20.43
N SER A 77 7.86 -0.18 -20.62
CA SER A 77 6.96 0.23 -19.54
C SER A 77 6.08 -0.94 -19.05
N ASN A 78 5.57 -1.75 -19.99
CA ASN A 78 4.82 -2.94 -19.62
C ASN A 78 5.69 -3.91 -18.79
N ILE A 79 6.91 -4.18 -19.23
CA ILE A 79 7.86 -5.03 -18.50
C ILE A 79 8.14 -4.45 -17.10
N ALA A 80 8.36 -3.16 -16.98
CA ALA A 80 8.68 -2.51 -15.72
C ALA A 80 7.53 -2.62 -14.70
N GLN A 81 6.29 -2.40 -15.14
CA GLN A 81 5.12 -2.56 -14.27
C GLN A 81 4.91 -4.02 -13.85
N GLY A 82 5.12 -4.99 -14.77
CA GLY A 82 5.09 -6.42 -14.44
C GLY A 82 6.18 -6.83 -13.45
N SER A 83 7.34 -6.22 -13.54
CA SER A 83 8.48 -6.53 -12.66
C SER A 83 8.29 -5.99 -11.24
N SER A 84 7.57 -4.89 -11.08
CA SER A 84 7.09 -4.44 -9.76
C SER A 84 6.12 -5.46 -9.14
N VAL A 85 5.20 -6.02 -9.95
CA VAL A 85 4.30 -7.09 -9.48
C VAL A 85 5.07 -8.36 -9.15
N LEU A 86 6.10 -8.72 -9.93
CA LEU A 86 6.97 -9.86 -9.64
C LEU A 86 7.64 -9.74 -8.26
N ALA A 87 8.09 -8.54 -7.88
CA ALA A 87 8.62 -8.28 -6.54
C ALA A 87 7.54 -8.46 -5.45
N MET A 88 6.30 -8.04 -5.72
CA MET A 88 5.18 -8.27 -4.81
C MET A 88 4.87 -9.77 -4.64
N ILE A 89 4.91 -10.56 -5.72
CA ILE A 89 4.77 -12.02 -5.68
C ILE A 89 5.80 -12.63 -4.73
N VAL A 90 7.06 -12.22 -4.82
CA VAL A 90 8.15 -12.73 -3.97
C VAL A 90 7.95 -12.31 -2.51
N LEU A 91 7.54 -11.07 -2.26
CA LEU A 91 7.29 -10.57 -0.91
C LEU A 91 6.09 -11.25 -0.24
N GLN A 92 5.01 -11.42 -0.99
CA GLN A 92 3.73 -11.95 -0.51
C GLN A 92 3.57 -13.45 -0.75
N LYS A 93 4.67 -14.21 -0.83
CA LYS A 93 4.66 -15.65 -1.18
C LYS A 93 3.79 -16.53 -0.30
N LYS A 94 3.50 -16.11 0.93
CA LYS A 94 2.62 -16.82 1.88
C LYS A 94 1.16 -16.39 1.79
N ASN A 95 0.85 -15.29 1.10
CA ASN A 95 -0.49 -14.77 0.96
C ASN A 95 -1.15 -15.34 -0.31
N GLU A 96 -1.86 -16.46 -0.16
CA GLU A 96 -2.52 -17.15 -1.29
C GLU A 96 -3.49 -16.26 -2.07
N LYS A 97 -4.28 -15.42 -1.38
CA LYS A 97 -5.22 -14.47 -2.00
C LYS A 97 -4.48 -13.45 -2.85
N ALA A 98 -3.36 -12.94 -2.38
CA ALA A 98 -2.52 -12.02 -3.14
C ALA A 98 -1.89 -12.71 -4.36
N GLN A 99 -1.42 -13.97 -4.21
CA GLN A 99 -0.84 -14.75 -5.30
C GLN A 99 -1.81 -15.02 -6.44
N GLN A 100 -3.08 -15.34 -6.12
CA GLN A 100 -4.13 -15.58 -7.11
C GLN A 100 -4.39 -14.38 -8.03
N VAL A 101 -4.15 -13.15 -7.56
CA VAL A 101 -4.27 -11.92 -8.36
C VAL A 101 -2.94 -11.56 -9.02
N SER A 102 -1.84 -11.62 -8.26
CA SER A 102 -0.55 -11.09 -8.69
C SER A 102 0.12 -11.94 -9.77
N ILE A 103 0.02 -13.28 -9.71
CA ILE A 103 0.66 -14.17 -10.69
C ILE A 103 0.07 -13.98 -12.10
N PRO A 104 -1.26 -14.09 -12.32
CA PRO A 104 -1.84 -13.85 -13.63
C PRO A 104 -1.61 -12.43 -14.13
N ALA A 105 -1.67 -11.44 -13.25
CA ALA A 105 -1.43 -10.03 -13.57
C ALA A 105 0.01 -9.79 -14.05
N CYS A 106 1.01 -10.40 -13.41
CA CYS A 106 2.41 -10.33 -13.81
C CYS A 106 2.62 -10.95 -15.20
N ILE A 107 2.07 -12.14 -15.44
CA ILE A 107 2.15 -12.83 -16.73
C ILE A 107 1.50 -11.99 -17.83
N SER A 108 0.29 -11.48 -17.58
CA SER A 108 -0.43 -10.60 -18.51
C SER A 108 0.41 -9.38 -18.89
N CYS A 109 1.04 -8.76 -17.89
CA CYS A 109 1.86 -7.57 -18.05
C CYS A 109 3.11 -7.85 -18.91
N TYR A 110 3.79 -8.96 -18.67
CA TYR A 110 4.92 -9.40 -19.48
C TYR A 110 4.51 -9.79 -20.92
N LEU A 111 3.25 -10.13 -21.15
CA LEU A 111 2.69 -10.35 -22.49
C LEU A 111 2.11 -9.07 -23.12
N GLY A 112 2.23 -7.92 -22.47
CA GLY A 112 1.90 -6.61 -23.02
C GLY A 112 0.54 -6.03 -22.58
N VAL A 113 -0.17 -6.67 -21.65
CA VAL A 113 -1.44 -6.18 -21.10
C VAL A 113 -1.25 -5.76 -19.64
N THR A 114 -1.16 -4.46 -19.39
CA THR A 114 -0.74 -3.90 -18.10
C THR A 114 -1.87 -3.67 -17.11
N GLU A 115 -3.10 -3.54 -17.57
CA GLU A 115 -4.27 -3.18 -16.77
C GLU A 115 -4.48 -4.11 -15.56
N PRO A 116 -4.38 -5.45 -15.68
CA PRO A 116 -4.51 -6.33 -14.51
C PRO A 116 -3.44 -6.08 -13.45
N ALA A 117 -2.21 -5.77 -13.86
CA ALA A 117 -1.12 -5.46 -12.95
C ALA A 117 -1.30 -4.09 -12.29
N LEU A 118 -1.73 -3.08 -13.05
CA LEU A 118 -1.97 -1.74 -12.54
C LEU A 118 -3.10 -1.72 -11.52
N PHE A 119 -4.29 -2.20 -11.90
CA PHE A 119 -5.48 -2.13 -11.04
C PHE A 119 -5.51 -3.21 -9.96
N GLY A 120 -5.00 -4.41 -10.23
CA GLY A 120 -5.02 -5.52 -9.28
C GLY A 120 -3.97 -5.41 -8.17
N VAL A 121 -2.80 -4.81 -8.46
CA VAL A 121 -1.65 -4.80 -7.54
C VAL A 121 -1.03 -3.42 -7.37
N ASN A 122 -0.56 -2.81 -8.46
CA ASN A 122 0.33 -1.65 -8.38
C ASN A 122 -0.34 -0.43 -7.76
N LEU A 123 -1.58 -0.11 -8.14
CA LEU A 123 -2.36 1.00 -7.58
C LEU A 123 -2.88 0.71 -6.18
N LYS A 124 -3.14 -0.53 -5.84
CA LYS A 124 -3.57 -0.91 -4.48
C LYS A 124 -2.54 -0.51 -3.44
N TYR A 125 -1.26 -0.72 -3.72
CA TYR A 125 -0.16 -0.42 -2.80
C TYR A 125 0.56 0.89 -3.12
N MET A 126 0.34 1.49 -4.28
CA MET A 126 0.94 2.71 -4.83
C MET A 126 2.47 2.66 -5.02
N PHE A 127 3.25 2.14 -4.08
CA PHE A 127 4.70 2.12 -4.21
C PHE A 127 5.22 1.23 -5.36
N PRO A 128 4.61 0.05 -5.67
CA PRO A 128 5.03 -0.73 -6.84
C PRO A 128 4.78 0.02 -8.15
N PHE A 129 3.68 0.78 -8.22
CA PHE A 129 3.36 1.63 -9.36
C PHE A 129 4.47 2.66 -9.64
N VAL A 130 4.88 3.39 -8.60
CA VAL A 130 5.95 4.40 -8.71
C VAL A 130 7.31 3.76 -9.04
N CYS A 131 7.62 2.61 -8.42
CA CYS A 131 8.86 1.86 -8.74
C CYS A 131 8.87 1.40 -10.21
N GLY A 132 7.72 0.95 -10.73
CA GLY A 132 7.56 0.61 -12.15
C GLY A 132 7.78 1.81 -13.07
N MET A 133 7.24 2.98 -12.72
CA MET A 133 7.44 4.23 -13.47
C MET A 133 8.93 4.62 -13.53
N ILE A 134 9.65 4.52 -12.41
CA ILE A 134 11.10 4.82 -12.35
C ILE A 134 11.89 3.84 -13.23
N GLY A 135 11.62 2.54 -13.12
CA GLY A 135 12.28 1.53 -13.95
C GLY A 135 12.01 1.71 -15.43
N SER A 136 10.76 2.03 -15.80
CA SER A 136 10.35 2.36 -17.16
C SER A 136 11.11 3.58 -17.70
N ALA A 137 11.22 4.65 -16.91
CA ALA A 137 11.94 5.86 -17.30
C ALA A 137 13.41 5.58 -17.64
N ILE A 138 14.11 4.83 -16.79
CA ILE A 138 15.53 4.49 -16.99
C ILE A 138 15.71 3.59 -18.23
N ALA A 139 14.84 2.58 -18.40
CA ALA A 139 14.89 1.68 -19.54
C ALA A 139 14.59 2.42 -20.87
N ALA A 140 13.60 3.32 -20.88
CA ALA A 140 13.27 4.17 -22.03
C ALA A 140 14.43 5.09 -22.39
N THR A 141 15.07 5.72 -21.40
CA THR A 141 16.27 6.54 -21.61
C THR A 141 17.39 5.76 -22.29
N PHE A 142 17.68 4.56 -21.80
CA PHE A 142 18.68 3.67 -22.43
C PHE A 142 18.30 3.29 -23.85
N SER A 143 17.03 2.94 -24.09
CA SER A 143 16.50 2.56 -25.41
C SER A 143 16.72 3.68 -26.45
N VAL A 144 16.38 4.92 -26.09
CA VAL A 144 16.57 6.09 -26.98
C VAL A 144 18.03 6.45 -27.15
N ALA A 145 18.82 6.43 -26.07
CA ALA A 145 20.26 6.72 -26.12
C ALA A 145 21.01 5.74 -27.05
N THR A 146 20.54 4.50 -27.19
CA THR A 146 21.10 3.48 -28.10
C THR A 146 20.45 3.46 -29.48
N GLY A 147 19.53 4.40 -29.76
CA GLY A 147 18.83 4.51 -31.05
C GLY A 147 17.93 3.33 -31.37
N THR A 148 17.42 2.63 -30.34
CA THR A 148 16.58 1.44 -30.51
C THR A 148 15.27 1.78 -31.21
N MET A 149 14.96 1.08 -32.31
CA MET A 149 13.77 1.27 -33.12
C MET A 149 13.05 -0.06 -33.36
N ALA A 150 11.74 0.00 -33.48
CA ALA A 150 10.88 -1.09 -33.91
C ALA A 150 10.45 -0.90 -35.38
N THR A 151 10.28 -2.00 -36.11
CA THR A 151 9.78 -2.00 -37.50
C THR A 151 8.29 -1.68 -37.58
N SER A 152 7.57 -2.03 -36.52
CA SER A 152 6.09 -1.89 -36.45
C SER A 152 5.63 -1.88 -34.99
N VAL A 153 4.39 -1.48 -34.79
CA VAL A 153 3.64 -1.78 -33.58
C VAL A 153 3.40 -3.27 -33.51
N GLY A 154 3.70 -3.89 -32.37
CA GLY A 154 3.57 -5.34 -32.20
C GLY A 154 2.94 -5.70 -30.87
N VAL A 155 3.23 -6.88 -30.35
CA VAL A 155 2.86 -7.28 -29.00
C VAL A 155 3.77 -6.56 -28.00
N GLY A 156 3.19 -5.95 -26.97
CA GLY A 156 3.95 -5.30 -25.89
C GLY A 156 4.68 -6.31 -25.00
N GLY A 157 5.33 -5.81 -23.96
CA GLY A 157 6.04 -6.65 -23.02
C GLY A 157 7.26 -7.38 -23.60
N ILE A 158 7.56 -8.57 -23.08
CA ILE A 158 8.73 -9.37 -23.50
C ILE A 158 8.68 -9.74 -24.99
N PRO A 159 7.55 -10.20 -25.54
CA PRO A 159 7.47 -10.51 -26.99
C PRO A 159 7.72 -9.29 -27.88
N GLY A 160 7.68 -8.07 -27.37
CA GLY A 160 7.98 -6.84 -28.10
C GLY A 160 9.33 -6.84 -28.79
N ILE A 161 10.29 -7.66 -28.33
CA ILE A 161 11.60 -7.84 -28.98
C ILE A 161 11.48 -8.29 -30.45
N LEU A 162 10.42 -9.01 -30.80
CA LEU A 162 10.19 -9.48 -32.15
C LEU A 162 9.84 -8.37 -33.14
N SER A 163 9.37 -7.23 -32.63
CA SER A 163 9.09 -6.03 -33.44
C SER A 163 10.31 -5.12 -33.61
N ILE A 164 11.39 -5.37 -32.88
CA ILE A 164 12.60 -4.54 -32.90
C ILE A 164 13.40 -4.84 -34.18
N ILE A 165 13.94 -3.79 -34.81
CA ILE A 165 14.85 -3.93 -35.93
C ILE A 165 16.05 -4.80 -35.51
N PRO A 166 16.43 -5.86 -36.26
CA PRO A 166 17.44 -6.85 -35.85
C PRO A 166 18.76 -6.22 -35.32
N LYS A 167 19.19 -5.12 -35.91
CA LYS A 167 20.40 -4.39 -35.51
C LYS A 167 20.33 -3.92 -34.04
N TYR A 168 19.14 -3.65 -33.50
CA TYR A 168 18.94 -3.07 -32.16
C TYR A 168 18.45 -4.09 -31.12
N MET A 169 18.23 -5.36 -31.52
CA MET A 169 17.70 -6.38 -30.59
C MET A 169 18.59 -6.57 -29.35
N GLY A 170 19.93 -6.51 -29.52
CA GLY A 170 20.86 -6.60 -28.38
C GLY A 170 20.72 -5.46 -27.40
N ASN A 171 20.59 -4.22 -27.90
CA ASN A 171 20.36 -3.05 -27.07
C ASN A 171 18.99 -3.13 -26.35
N PHE A 172 17.97 -3.57 -27.08
CA PHE A 172 16.65 -3.73 -26.49
C PHE A 172 16.64 -4.83 -25.41
N ALA A 173 17.35 -5.93 -25.58
CA ALA A 173 17.50 -6.96 -24.55
C ALA A 173 18.13 -6.41 -23.26
N ILE A 174 19.14 -5.55 -23.39
CA ILE A 174 19.72 -4.85 -22.21
C ILE A 174 18.69 -3.92 -21.57
N ALA A 175 17.94 -3.15 -22.38
CA ALA A 175 16.86 -2.30 -21.88
C ALA A 175 15.78 -3.11 -21.13
N MET A 176 15.43 -4.31 -21.62
CA MET A 176 14.52 -5.23 -20.94
C MET A 176 15.06 -5.67 -19.57
N ILE A 177 16.35 -6.01 -19.48
CA ILE A 177 16.99 -6.36 -18.21
C ILE A 177 16.90 -5.18 -17.23
N ILE A 178 17.16 -3.96 -17.69
CA ILE A 178 16.98 -2.74 -16.88
C ILE A 178 15.53 -2.61 -16.39
N ALA A 179 14.54 -2.80 -17.29
CA ALA A 179 13.11 -2.73 -16.99
C ALA A 179 12.63 -3.86 -16.06
N ILE A 180 13.39 -4.96 -15.95
CA ILE A 180 13.11 -6.03 -14.99
C ILE A 180 13.77 -5.75 -13.65
N VAL A 181 15.06 -5.49 -13.65
CA VAL A 181 15.86 -5.47 -12.41
C VAL A 181 15.58 -4.25 -11.56
N ILE A 182 15.52 -3.06 -12.15
CA ILE A 182 15.37 -1.82 -11.38
C ILE A 182 14.03 -1.77 -10.62
N PRO A 183 12.86 -1.92 -11.28
CA PRO A 183 11.59 -1.86 -10.57
C PRO A 183 11.42 -3.02 -9.58
N PHE A 184 11.93 -4.21 -9.91
CA PHE A 184 11.92 -5.35 -8.98
C PHE A 184 12.68 -5.02 -7.69
N VAL A 185 13.93 -4.57 -7.78
CA VAL A 185 14.76 -4.26 -6.62
C VAL A 185 14.16 -3.12 -5.79
N LEU A 186 13.73 -2.04 -6.45
CA LEU A 186 13.11 -0.90 -5.77
C LEU A 186 11.84 -1.33 -5.03
N THR A 187 10.95 -2.07 -5.70
CA THR A 187 9.71 -2.57 -5.09
C THR A 187 9.99 -3.51 -3.94
N TYR A 188 10.98 -4.40 -4.07
CA TYR A 188 11.36 -5.33 -3.02
C TYR A 188 11.89 -4.62 -1.77
N ILE A 189 12.76 -3.62 -1.94
CA ILE A 189 13.33 -2.84 -0.83
C ILE A 189 12.23 -2.03 -0.12
N VAL A 190 11.40 -1.33 -0.88
CA VAL A 190 10.32 -0.51 -0.32
C VAL A 190 9.24 -1.38 0.32
N GLY A 191 8.90 -2.51 -0.31
CA GLY A 191 7.87 -3.43 0.16
C GLY A 191 8.21 -4.07 1.50
N LYS A 192 9.48 -4.43 1.73
CA LYS A 192 9.94 -4.91 3.05
C LYS A 192 9.67 -3.94 4.20
N LYS A 193 9.54 -2.64 3.91
CA LYS A 193 9.30 -1.60 4.92
C LYS A 193 7.82 -1.19 5.02
N LYS A 194 7.04 -1.42 3.97
CA LYS A 194 5.66 -0.91 3.87
C LYS A 194 4.58 -1.96 4.02
N LEU A 195 4.90 -3.24 3.73
CA LEU A 195 3.92 -4.31 3.82
C LEU A 195 3.73 -4.72 5.28
N THR A 196 2.49 -4.92 5.66
CA THR A 196 2.09 -5.44 6.97
C THR A 196 2.18 -6.98 6.98
N ASP A 197 2.16 -7.59 8.17
CA ASP A 197 2.16 -9.06 8.31
C ASP A 197 0.96 -9.69 7.59
N LYS A 198 -0.19 -9.04 7.63
CA LYS A 198 -1.39 -9.43 6.87
C LYS A 198 -1.15 -9.41 5.35
N ASP A 199 -0.48 -8.38 4.84
CA ASP A 199 -0.11 -8.32 3.42
C ASP A 199 0.85 -9.44 3.04
N LEU A 200 1.76 -9.80 3.93
CA LEU A 200 2.75 -10.86 3.73
C LEU A 200 2.15 -12.27 3.84
N GLY A 201 0.89 -12.41 4.31
CA GLY A 201 0.26 -13.69 4.59
C GLY A 201 0.95 -14.45 5.72
N ILE A 202 1.51 -13.72 6.67
CA ILE A 202 1.99 -14.30 7.91
C ILE A 202 0.75 -14.59 8.74
N GLU A 203 0.26 -15.81 8.66
CA GLU A 203 -0.74 -16.31 9.60
C GLU A 203 -0.04 -16.36 10.96
N THR A 204 -0.43 -15.50 11.84
CA THR A 204 -0.14 -15.64 13.26
C THR A 204 -1.02 -16.77 13.75
N ASP A 205 -0.44 -17.72 14.44
CA ASP A 205 -1.17 -18.84 15.05
C ASP A 205 -2.41 -18.29 15.77
N ILE A 206 -3.58 -18.55 15.19
CA ILE A 206 -4.85 -18.17 15.81
C ILE A 206 -5.00 -19.10 17.02
N ILE A 207 -4.71 -18.58 18.20
CA ILE A 207 -5.01 -19.30 19.46
C ILE A 207 -6.49 -19.10 19.71
N ASP A 208 -7.28 -20.05 19.25
CA ASP A 208 -8.76 -20.02 19.23
C ASP A 208 -9.39 -20.00 20.63
N ASN A 209 -8.60 -20.15 21.70
CA ASN A 209 -9.05 -20.18 23.09
C ASN A 209 -8.22 -19.25 24.01
N GLU A 210 -7.75 -18.13 23.49
CA GLU A 210 -6.99 -17.17 24.28
C GLU A 210 -7.92 -16.45 25.26
N LYS A 211 -7.69 -16.63 26.56
CA LYS A 211 -8.43 -15.89 27.60
C LYS A 211 -7.98 -14.42 27.60
N PHE A 212 -8.96 -13.52 27.74
CA PHE A 212 -8.67 -12.10 27.94
C PHE A 212 -7.77 -11.89 29.19
N VAL A 213 -6.77 -11.02 29.05
CA VAL A 213 -5.90 -10.61 30.17
C VAL A 213 -5.97 -9.09 30.37
N SER A 214 -5.69 -8.64 31.61
CA SER A 214 -5.64 -7.21 31.90
C SER A 214 -4.59 -6.50 31.03
N PRO A 215 -4.96 -5.46 30.28
CA PRO A 215 -3.99 -4.67 29.51
C PRO A 215 -3.10 -3.77 30.36
N MET A 216 -3.49 -3.48 31.60
CA MET A 216 -2.86 -2.45 32.42
C MET A 216 -2.83 -2.90 33.90
N THR A 217 -1.95 -2.27 34.68
CA THR A 217 -1.90 -2.43 36.15
C THR A 217 -2.56 -1.23 36.82
N GLY A 218 -3.45 -1.50 37.76
CA GLY A 218 -4.13 -0.45 38.52
C GLY A 218 -5.35 -0.92 39.27
N LYS A 219 -6.17 0.02 39.75
CA LYS A 219 -7.42 -0.28 40.43
C LYS A 219 -8.53 -0.48 39.41
N LEU A 220 -9.20 -1.64 39.45
CA LEU A 220 -10.35 -1.95 38.60
C LEU A 220 -11.59 -1.17 39.05
N ILE A 221 -12.26 -0.49 38.12
CA ILE A 221 -13.44 0.34 38.31
C ILE A 221 -14.54 -0.14 37.38
N LYS A 222 -15.78 -0.16 37.81
CA LYS A 222 -16.94 -0.40 36.97
C LYS A 222 -17.07 0.73 35.96
N ILE A 223 -17.49 0.40 34.74
CA ILE A 223 -17.61 1.43 33.69
C ILE A 223 -18.67 2.48 34.05
N GLU A 224 -19.72 2.09 34.81
CA GLU A 224 -20.77 3.00 35.30
C GLU A 224 -20.26 4.02 36.30
N ASP A 225 -19.13 3.75 36.98
CA ASP A 225 -18.53 4.63 38.00
C ASP A 225 -17.52 5.62 37.38
N VAL A 226 -17.34 5.63 36.07
CA VAL A 226 -16.46 6.57 35.34
C VAL A 226 -17.16 7.93 35.22
N GLU A 227 -16.43 9.04 35.42
CA GLU A 227 -16.99 10.37 35.33
C GLU A 227 -17.52 10.77 33.95
N ASP A 228 -16.98 10.21 32.89
CA ASP A 228 -17.40 10.49 31.51
C ASP A 228 -18.69 9.72 31.15
N GLN A 229 -19.74 10.50 30.83
CA GLN A 229 -21.07 9.93 30.51
C GLN A 229 -21.09 9.06 29.27
N VAL A 230 -20.23 9.26 28.28
CA VAL A 230 -20.18 8.43 27.05
C VAL A 230 -19.78 7.01 27.41
N PHE A 231 -18.86 6.84 28.34
CA PHE A 231 -18.45 5.53 28.83
C PHE A 231 -19.40 5.00 29.91
N ALA A 232 -19.79 5.81 30.88
CA ALA A 232 -20.65 5.38 31.99
C ALA A 232 -22.03 4.88 31.54
N THR A 233 -22.59 5.45 30.48
CA THR A 233 -23.88 5.01 29.91
C THR A 233 -23.76 3.82 28.95
N LYS A 234 -22.54 3.30 28.74
CA LYS A 234 -22.25 2.20 27.79
C LYS A 234 -22.64 2.53 26.34
N ALA A 235 -22.66 3.81 25.96
CA ALA A 235 -23.04 4.24 24.62
C ALA A 235 -22.10 3.69 23.52
N MET A 236 -20.85 3.40 23.87
CA MET A 236 -19.83 2.83 22.97
C MET A 236 -19.68 1.31 23.10
N GLY A 237 -20.37 0.67 24.03
CA GLY A 237 -20.24 -0.74 24.38
C GLY A 237 -20.05 -0.97 25.86
N ASP A 238 -20.15 -2.23 26.29
CA ASP A 238 -19.90 -2.62 27.68
C ASP A 238 -18.41 -2.74 27.97
N GLY A 239 -18.00 -2.67 29.24
CA GLY A 239 -16.59 -2.74 29.59
C GLY A 239 -16.30 -2.45 31.06
N PHE A 240 -15.10 -2.02 31.34
CA PHE A 240 -14.61 -1.63 32.64
C PHE A 240 -13.55 -0.53 32.49
N ALA A 241 -13.10 0.06 33.58
CA ALA A 241 -11.99 1.00 33.59
C ALA A 241 -10.90 0.59 34.58
N ILE A 242 -9.69 1.08 34.38
CA ILE A 242 -8.54 0.87 35.26
C ILE A 242 -7.95 2.24 35.60
N GLU A 243 -7.88 2.56 36.90
CA GLU A 243 -7.10 3.69 37.37
C GLU A 243 -5.63 3.27 37.42
N LEU A 244 -4.82 3.82 36.51
CA LEU A 244 -3.46 3.38 36.26
C LEU A 244 -2.52 3.60 37.46
N THR A 245 -1.70 2.56 37.75
CA THR A 245 -0.58 2.66 38.70
C THR A 245 0.76 2.29 38.06
N ASP A 246 0.75 1.76 36.81
CA ASP A 246 1.94 1.42 36.00
C ASP A 246 1.80 2.06 34.61
N SER A 247 2.93 2.39 34.02
CA SER A 247 3.03 3.10 32.76
C SER A 247 2.83 2.21 31.51
N ASP A 248 2.97 0.90 31.60
CA ASP A 248 2.90 -0.01 30.45
C ASP A 248 1.47 -0.41 30.12
N VAL A 249 1.14 -0.35 28.84
CA VAL A 249 -0.13 -0.82 28.27
C VAL A 249 0.17 -1.95 27.31
N LEU A 250 -0.42 -3.13 27.57
CA LEU A 250 -0.17 -4.36 26.82
C LEU A 250 -1.43 -4.83 26.07
N ALA A 251 -1.25 -5.64 25.05
CA ALA A 251 -2.35 -6.25 24.31
C ALA A 251 -3.13 -7.25 25.18
N PRO A 252 -4.43 -7.07 25.38
CA PRO A 252 -5.25 -7.97 26.21
C PRO A 252 -5.59 -9.29 25.49
N VAL A 253 -5.50 -9.32 24.17
CA VAL A 253 -5.73 -10.47 23.29
C VAL A 253 -4.81 -10.37 22.09
N SER A 254 -4.55 -11.49 21.42
CA SER A 254 -3.88 -11.48 20.12
C SER A 254 -4.85 -11.07 19.03
N GLY A 255 -4.40 -10.22 18.08
CA GLY A 255 -5.27 -9.70 17.02
C GLY A 255 -4.66 -8.59 16.20
N GLU A 256 -5.49 -7.91 15.42
CA GLU A 256 -5.12 -6.79 14.55
C GLU A 256 -5.39 -5.44 15.22
N ILE A 257 -4.45 -4.51 15.12
CA ILE A 257 -4.70 -3.09 15.48
C ILE A 257 -5.56 -2.47 14.36
N VAL A 258 -6.83 -2.22 14.67
CA VAL A 258 -7.77 -1.65 13.69
C VAL A 258 -7.83 -0.13 13.74
N MET A 259 -7.42 0.46 14.87
CA MET A 259 -7.45 1.92 15.06
C MET A 259 -6.34 2.39 16.01
N THR A 260 -5.71 3.53 15.67
CA THR A 260 -4.88 4.33 16.57
C THR A 260 -5.18 5.81 16.35
N PHE A 261 -5.19 6.61 17.40
CA PHE A 261 -5.36 8.05 17.27
C PHE A 261 -4.00 8.76 17.12
N PRO A 262 -3.92 9.84 16.33
CA PRO A 262 -2.67 10.62 16.19
C PRO A 262 -2.13 11.13 17.52
N THR A 263 -3.02 11.39 18.48
CA THR A 263 -2.72 11.81 19.86
C THR A 263 -2.37 10.63 20.78
N LYS A 264 -2.28 9.41 20.28
CA LYS A 264 -1.79 8.18 20.96
C LYS A 264 -2.50 7.84 22.28
N HIS A 265 -3.69 8.39 22.51
CA HIS A 265 -4.46 8.18 23.75
C HIS A 265 -5.49 7.03 23.63
N ALA A 266 -5.72 6.50 22.42
CA ALA A 266 -6.68 5.43 22.25
C ALA A 266 -6.25 4.42 21.15
N TYR A 267 -6.57 3.14 21.38
CA TYR A 267 -6.21 2.00 20.54
C TYR A 267 -7.41 1.09 20.36
N GLY A 268 -7.74 0.74 19.11
CA GLY A 268 -8.74 -0.27 18.77
C GLY A 268 -8.08 -1.55 18.32
N LEU A 269 -8.46 -2.66 18.94
CA LEU A 269 -8.01 -4.01 18.63
C LEU A 269 -9.18 -4.85 18.13
N ARG A 270 -8.94 -5.70 17.14
CA ARG A 270 -9.83 -6.80 16.78
C ARG A 270 -9.14 -8.11 17.10
N GLY A 271 -9.62 -8.79 18.13
CA GLY A 271 -9.14 -10.11 18.54
C GLY A 271 -9.38 -11.18 17.45
N ASN A 272 -8.64 -12.27 17.52
CA ASN A 272 -8.76 -13.39 16.60
C ASN A 272 -10.16 -14.03 16.61
N ASN A 273 -10.85 -13.97 17.74
CA ASN A 273 -12.23 -14.43 17.93
C ASN A 273 -13.30 -13.43 17.42
N GLY A 274 -12.87 -12.29 16.84
CA GLY A 274 -13.75 -11.26 16.30
C GLY A 274 -14.18 -10.18 17.30
N VAL A 275 -13.82 -10.31 18.58
CA VAL A 275 -14.13 -9.31 19.62
C VAL A 275 -13.36 -8.02 19.32
N GLU A 276 -14.06 -6.89 19.33
CA GLU A 276 -13.44 -5.57 19.16
C GLU A 276 -13.31 -4.85 20.51
N ILE A 277 -12.09 -4.39 20.80
CA ILE A 277 -11.75 -3.79 22.08
C ILE A 277 -11.16 -2.40 21.83
N LEU A 278 -11.74 -1.38 22.48
CA LEU A 278 -11.20 -0.03 22.54
C LEU A 278 -10.53 0.19 23.92
N ILE A 279 -9.26 0.53 23.91
CA ILE A 279 -8.51 0.93 25.10
C ILE A 279 -8.30 2.44 25.02
N HIS A 280 -8.86 3.19 25.97
CA HIS A 280 -8.73 4.64 26.07
C HIS A 280 -7.88 5.01 27.29
N LEU A 281 -6.79 5.75 27.09
CA LEU A 281 -5.79 6.03 28.11
C LEU A 281 -6.04 7.38 28.79
N GLY A 282 -6.56 7.35 29.99
CA GLY A 282 -6.97 8.53 30.75
C GLY A 282 -8.25 9.18 30.19
N MET A 283 -8.76 10.17 30.87
CA MET A 283 -9.92 10.96 30.43
C MET A 283 -9.48 12.37 30.00
N ASP A 284 -10.11 12.90 28.94
CA ASP A 284 -9.77 14.19 28.30
C ASP A 284 -8.34 14.35 27.84
N THR A 285 -7.61 13.26 27.71
CA THR A 285 -6.18 13.23 27.34
C THR A 285 -5.92 13.53 25.86
N VAL A 286 -6.95 13.57 25.02
CA VAL A 286 -6.88 14.08 23.64
C VAL A 286 -6.33 15.51 23.59
N GLN A 287 -6.61 16.32 24.62
CA GLN A 287 -6.16 17.72 24.75
C GLN A 287 -4.64 17.84 24.99
N LEU A 288 -3.96 16.76 25.36
CA LEU A 288 -2.50 16.71 25.51
C LEU A 288 -1.74 16.58 24.20
N GLU A 289 -2.45 16.47 23.06
CA GLU A 289 -1.87 16.41 21.70
C GLU A 289 -0.78 15.34 21.53
N GLY A 290 -0.92 14.22 22.25
CA GLY A 290 0.01 13.09 22.21
C GLY A 290 1.21 13.19 23.18
N LYS A 291 1.33 14.28 23.92
CA LYS A 291 2.36 14.41 24.98
C LYS A 291 1.99 13.52 26.16
N GLY A 292 2.99 12.84 26.73
CA GLY A 292 2.78 11.85 27.79
C GLY A 292 2.42 10.44 27.28
N PHE A 293 2.42 10.21 25.95
CA PHE A 293 2.15 8.90 25.35
C PHE A 293 3.22 8.50 24.33
N GLU A 294 3.68 7.25 24.43
CA GLU A 294 4.53 6.60 23.44
C GLU A 294 3.77 5.40 22.86
N SER A 295 3.64 5.34 21.54
CA SER A 295 2.97 4.24 20.83
C SER A 295 4.00 3.31 20.18
N PHE A 296 3.80 1.99 20.32
CA PHE A 296 4.65 0.96 19.76
C PHE A 296 4.02 0.20 18.60
N VAL A 297 2.76 0.53 18.24
CA VAL A 297 1.97 -0.17 17.24
C VAL A 297 1.41 0.76 16.17
N LYS A 298 1.01 0.18 15.01
CA LYS A 298 0.41 0.88 13.88
C LYS A 298 -0.86 0.17 13.44
N VAL A 299 -1.77 0.92 12.81
CA VAL A 299 -2.98 0.33 12.18
C VAL A 299 -2.58 -0.70 11.13
N GLY A 300 -3.26 -1.85 11.17
CA GLY A 300 -3.01 -3.00 10.30
C GLY A 300 -1.90 -3.94 10.79
N GLU A 301 -1.25 -3.63 11.92
CA GLU A 301 -0.26 -4.49 12.55
C GLU A 301 -0.97 -5.60 13.35
N TYR A 302 -0.47 -6.82 13.24
CA TYR A 302 -0.90 -7.92 14.10
C TYR A 302 -0.02 -7.99 15.32
N ILE A 303 -0.66 -8.13 16.49
CA ILE A 303 0.00 -8.20 17.79
C ILE A 303 -0.38 -9.49 18.52
N LYS A 304 0.50 -9.96 19.38
CA LYS A 304 0.23 -11.08 20.30
C LYS A 304 -0.19 -10.55 21.66
N GLN A 305 -1.00 -11.34 22.36
CA GLN A 305 -1.33 -11.05 23.75
C GLN A 305 -0.06 -10.80 24.58
N GLY A 306 -0.04 -9.69 25.32
CA GLY A 306 1.11 -9.29 26.11
C GLY A 306 2.11 -8.39 25.38
N ASP A 307 2.00 -8.21 24.05
CA ASP A 307 2.83 -7.26 23.34
C ASP A 307 2.53 -5.83 23.79
N LYS A 308 3.56 -4.98 23.75
CA LYS A 308 3.46 -3.61 24.21
C LYS A 308 2.74 -2.74 23.18
N LEU A 309 1.59 -2.17 23.58
CA LEU A 309 0.81 -1.22 22.77
C LEU A 309 1.30 0.22 22.95
N ALA A 310 1.43 0.62 24.22
CA ALA A 310 1.77 1.99 24.56
C ALA A 310 2.52 2.08 25.90
N LYS A 311 3.11 3.25 26.13
CA LYS A 311 3.61 3.69 27.43
C LYS A 311 2.99 5.02 27.79
N VAL A 312 2.56 5.16 29.06
CA VAL A 312 1.86 6.31 29.59
C VAL A 312 2.72 7.00 30.64
N ASP A 313 2.95 8.30 30.51
CA ASP A 313 3.56 9.10 31.56
C ASP A 313 2.47 9.59 32.54
N ILE A 314 2.23 8.78 33.56
CA ILE A 314 1.20 9.03 34.58
C ILE A 314 1.45 10.37 35.30
N ALA A 315 2.72 10.71 35.58
CA ALA A 315 3.06 11.95 36.28
C ALA A 315 2.70 13.17 35.43
N TYR A 316 3.05 13.13 34.12
CA TYR A 316 2.72 14.17 33.16
C TYR A 316 1.21 14.40 33.05
N ILE A 317 0.43 13.32 32.94
CA ILE A 317 -1.04 13.39 32.80
C ILE A 317 -1.66 14.06 34.04
N LYS A 318 -1.27 13.63 35.22
CA LYS A 318 -1.74 14.21 36.49
C LYS A 318 -1.36 15.68 36.67
N GLU A 319 -0.12 16.06 36.32
CA GLU A 319 0.37 17.43 36.38
C GLU A 319 -0.45 18.39 35.49
N HIS A 320 -0.95 17.86 34.33
CA HIS A 320 -1.81 18.64 33.45
C HIS A 320 -3.32 18.54 33.78
N GLY A 321 -3.65 18.08 34.97
CA GLY A 321 -5.02 18.04 35.49
C GLY A 321 -5.94 17.06 34.78
N LYS A 322 -5.38 15.99 34.17
CA LYS A 322 -6.15 14.94 33.49
C LYS A 322 -6.26 13.68 34.34
N SER A 323 -7.37 12.96 34.15
CA SER A 323 -7.60 11.69 34.87
C SER A 323 -6.78 10.58 34.23
N ILE A 324 -6.28 9.66 35.05
CA ILE A 324 -5.58 8.45 34.66
C ILE A 324 -6.51 7.24 34.59
N VAL A 325 -7.81 7.42 34.82
CA VAL A 325 -8.82 6.37 34.65
C VAL A 325 -8.92 6.04 33.16
N SER A 326 -8.69 4.79 32.81
CA SER A 326 -8.52 4.31 31.44
C SER A 326 -9.57 3.25 31.12
N PRO A 327 -10.62 3.59 30.36
CA PRO A 327 -11.65 2.65 29.92
C PRO A 327 -11.11 1.58 28.95
N VAL A 328 -11.66 0.36 29.12
CA VAL A 328 -11.50 -0.78 28.21
C VAL A 328 -12.89 -1.22 27.81
N ILE A 329 -13.28 -0.95 26.56
CA ILE A 329 -14.65 -1.09 26.04
C ILE A 329 -14.70 -2.18 24.98
N PHE A 330 -15.69 -3.04 25.05
CA PHE A 330 -16.00 -4.05 24.04
C PHE A 330 -17.03 -3.47 23.08
N THR A 331 -16.60 -3.11 21.88
CA THR A 331 -17.42 -2.36 20.92
C THR A 331 -18.21 -3.25 19.98
N SER A 332 -17.95 -4.56 19.96
CA SER A 332 -18.66 -5.55 19.12
C SER A 332 -19.96 -6.08 19.74
N GLY A 333 -20.31 -5.63 20.96
CA GLY A 333 -21.63 -5.88 21.54
C GLY A 333 -21.66 -6.94 22.64
N GLU A 334 -20.51 -7.45 23.07
CA GLU A 334 -20.38 -8.37 24.18
C GLU A 334 -20.81 -7.70 25.50
N LYS A 335 -21.40 -8.51 26.40
CA LYS A 335 -21.67 -8.10 27.78
C LYS A 335 -20.54 -8.52 28.69
N ILE A 336 -20.14 -7.63 29.57
CA ILE A 336 -19.00 -7.85 30.45
C ILE A 336 -19.44 -7.97 31.91
N SER A 337 -19.12 -9.10 32.51
CA SER A 337 -19.30 -9.32 33.94
C SER A 337 -17.96 -9.22 34.65
N ILE A 338 -17.83 -8.25 35.59
CA ILE A 338 -16.60 -8.08 36.37
C ILE A 338 -16.57 -9.18 37.45
N LEU A 339 -15.49 -9.96 37.47
CA LEU A 339 -15.30 -11.05 38.45
C LEU A 339 -14.63 -10.59 39.73
N LYS A 340 -13.90 -9.45 39.69
CA LYS A 340 -13.19 -8.87 40.83
C LYS A 340 -13.55 -7.40 40.96
N GLU A 341 -14.33 -7.03 41.98
CA GLU A 341 -14.74 -5.65 42.14
C GLU A 341 -13.77 -4.84 43.04
N ASN A 342 -13.53 -3.58 42.68
CA ASN A 342 -12.76 -2.59 43.49
C ASN A 342 -11.41 -3.09 44.02
N CYS A 343 -10.73 -3.95 43.28
CA CYS A 343 -9.41 -4.50 43.64
C CYS A 343 -8.30 -3.97 42.72
N ASN A 344 -7.06 -4.08 43.21
CA ASN A 344 -5.90 -3.85 42.36
C ASN A 344 -5.63 -5.10 41.51
N ILE A 345 -5.48 -4.86 40.21
CA ILE A 345 -5.13 -5.87 39.22
C ILE A 345 -3.78 -5.58 38.62
N LYS A 346 -3.14 -6.60 38.09
CA LYS A 346 -1.86 -6.49 37.37
C LYS A 346 -2.07 -6.71 35.88
N LYS A 347 -1.23 -6.08 35.05
CA LYS A 347 -1.15 -6.41 33.63
C LYS A 347 -0.90 -7.89 33.44
N LEU A 348 -1.53 -8.48 32.42
CA LEU A 348 -1.57 -9.93 32.11
C LEU A 348 -2.32 -10.80 33.12
N GLU A 349 -3.00 -10.21 34.11
CA GLU A 349 -3.85 -10.97 35.03
C GLU A 349 -5.07 -11.51 34.29
N THR A 350 -5.34 -12.81 34.46
CA THR A 350 -6.51 -13.49 33.91
C THR A 350 -7.70 -13.44 34.88
N GLU A 351 -8.90 -13.80 34.39
CA GLU A 351 -10.11 -13.97 35.22
C GLU A 351 -10.50 -12.69 36.01
N ILE A 352 -10.27 -11.52 35.40
CA ILE A 352 -10.74 -10.23 35.90
C ILE A 352 -12.17 -9.93 35.44
N ILE A 353 -12.52 -10.42 34.27
CA ILE A 353 -13.85 -10.30 33.64
C ILE A 353 -14.28 -11.64 33.03
N LYS A 354 -15.58 -11.77 32.81
CA LYS A 354 -16.21 -12.78 31.96
C LYS A 354 -16.86 -12.04 30.78
N ILE A 355 -16.61 -12.53 29.59
CA ILE A 355 -17.25 -12.05 28.34
C ILE A 355 -18.41 -13.00 28.06
N ASP A 356 -19.64 -12.48 28.01
CA ASP A 356 -20.87 -13.24 27.83
C ASP A 356 -21.45 -13.07 26.41
#